data_17d49ff68737b675cf5578d186b10de7
#
_entry.id   17d49ff68737b675cf5578d186b10de7
#
_cell.length_a   1.000
_cell.length_b   1.000
_cell.length_c   1.000
_cell.angle_alpha   90.00
_cell.angle_beta   90.00
_cell.angle_gamma   90.00
#
_symmetry.space_group_name_H-M   'P 1'
#
loop_
_entity.id
_entity.type
_entity.pdbx_description
1 polymer ?
#
loop_
_entity_poly.entity_id
_entity_poly.type
_entity_poly.pdbx_seq_one_letter_code
_entity_poly.pdbx_strand_id
1 'polypeptide(L)'
;GWNLIGTGGVQAFAVGNYFSDSSKVVSVWKWISNQSQWAFYAPSLSASALVNYTDSKGYESLDGVNGSDGIWVNAARSHSVTLPFNGAYKSVNHRGSLVNGWNLVAVGETDLLPVQFNNRLTQYTGSTPPTVGLDTINTVYQANITSLWAWDATKSNWFFYAPSLDRDQTLKGYTQSKGYADFASNNKTLGPGVGYWVNVPSTSYAVNTSNSTSSTSSTS
;
A
#
# COMPACT_ATOMS: atom_id res chain seq x y z
N GLY A 1 19.27 7.11 -6.22
CA GLY A 1 18.50 5.95 -6.68
C GLY A 1 17.04 6.00 -6.22
N TRP A 2 16.29 4.98 -6.53
CA TRP A 2 14.85 4.90 -6.28
C TRP A 2 14.52 4.50 -4.84
N ASN A 3 13.59 5.24 -4.24
CA ASN A 3 13.07 5.00 -2.89
C ASN A 3 11.56 5.05 -2.93
N LEU A 4 10.90 4.09 -2.31
CA LEU A 4 9.45 4.04 -2.14
C LEU A 4 9.14 4.38 -0.68
N ILE A 5 8.59 5.56 -0.46
CA ILE A 5 8.41 6.13 0.88
C ILE A 5 6.99 6.68 1.08
N GLY A 6 6.64 7.01 2.33
CA GLY A 6 5.40 7.70 2.68
C GLY A 6 5.39 8.07 4.15
N THR A 7 4.62 9.08 4.52
CA THR A 7 4.52 9.52 5.91
C THR A 7 3.61 8.60 6.73
N GLY A 8 2.54 8.11 6.12
CA GLY A 8 1.45 7.44 6.83
C GLY A 8 0.66 8.36 7.77
N GLY A 9 0.95 9.65 7.79
CA GLY A 9 0.27 10.64 8.60
C GLY A 9 -1.07 11.10 8.00
N VAL A 10 -1.76 11.99 8.70
CA VAL A 10 -2.99 12.63 8.20
C VAL A 10 -2.71 13.94 7.46
N GLN A 11 -1.51 14.49 7.62
CA GLN A 11 -1.15 15.80 7.06
C GLN A 11 -0.73 15.68 5.59
N ALA A 12 -1.39 16.45 4.74
CA ALA A 12 -0.96 16.67 3.36
C ALA A 12 0.17 17.71 3.29
N PHE A 13 0.99 17.64 2.25
CA PHE A 13 2.07 18.59 2.03
C PHE A 13 2.30 18.88 0.54
N ALA A 14 2.80 20.09 0.26
CA ALA A 14 3.24 20.43 -1.09
C ALA A 14 4.61 19.80 -1.38
N VAL A 15 4.73 19.09 -2.51
CA VAL A 15 5.95 18.34 -2.86
C VAL A 15 7.17 19.25 -2.98
N GLY A 16 7.00 20.45 -3.54
CA GLY A 16 8.07 21.44 -3.70
C GLY A 16 8.66 21.96 -2.40
N ASN A 17 7.94 21.87 -1.28
CA ASN A 17 8.47 22.31 0.02
C ASN A 17 9.52 21.35 0.59
N TYR A 18 9.50 20.08 0.17
CA TYR A 18 10.35 19.03 0.76
C TYR A 18 11.36 18.45 -0.24
N PHE A 19 11.08 18.57 -1.54
CA PHE A 19 11.88 17.95 -2.61
C PHE A 19 12.38 18.96 -3.65
N SER A 20 12.57 20.23 -3.27
CA SER A 20 12.95 21.33 -4.19
C SER A 20 14.43 21.36 -4.60
N ASP A 21 15.30 20.65 -3.88
CA ASP A 21 16.75 20.66 -4.14
C ASP A 21 17.10 19.67 -5.27
N SER A 22 17.30 20.20 -6.48
CA SER A 22 17.66 19.41 -7.66
C SER A 22 19.03 18.72 -7.57
N SER A 23 19.89 19.14 -6.65
CA SER A 23 21.15 18.44 -6.36
C SER A 23 20.96 17.16 -5.54
N LYS A 24 19.80 17.00 -4.91
CA LYS A 24 19.44 15.85 -4.06
C LYS A 24 18.37 14.97 -4.69
N VAL A 25 17.42 15.58 -5.39
CA VAL A 25 16.25 14.89 -5.95
C VAL A 25 16.21 15.08 -7.47
N VAL A 26 16.07 13.98 -8.19
CA VAL A 26 15.85 14.00 -9.63
C VAL A 26 14.36 14.16 -9.93
N SER A 27 13.52 13.34 -9.27
CA SER A 27 12.08 13.35 -9.50
C SER A 27 11.30 12.72 -8.35
N VAL A 28 10.02 13.10 -8.25
CA VAL A 28 9.04 12.50 -7.34
C VAL A 28 7.83 12.07 -8.16
N TRP A 29 7.31 10.88 -7.85
CA TRP A 29 6.18 10.29 -8.54
C TRP A 29 5.14 9.79 -7.56
N LYS A 30 3.86 10.00 -7.93
CA LYS A 30 2.71 9.50 -7.20
C LYS A 30 1.78 8.79 -8.17
N TRP A 31 1.17 7.70 -7.75
CA TRP A 31 0.11 7.03 -8.50
C TRP A 31 -1.25 7.55 -8.08
N ILE A 32 -2.06 8.00 -9.03
CA ILE A 32 -3.45 8.42 -8.85
C ILE A 32 -4.35 7.22 -9.14
N SER A 33 -4.68 6.47 -8.12
CA SER A 33 -5.30 5.15 -8.26
C SER A 33 -6.66 5.16 -8.98
N ASN A 34 -7.51 6.16 -8.71
CA ASN A 34 -8.82 6.29 -9.34
C ASN A 34 -8.79 6.72 -10.82
N GLN A 35 -7.64 7.21 -11.28
CA GLN A 35 -7.40 7.61 -12.67
C GLN A 35 -6.48 6.63 -13.40
N SER A 36 -5.82 5.73 -12.67
CA SER A 36 -4.76 4.87 -13.19
C SER A 36 -3.68 5.65 -13.93
N GLN A 37 -3.25 6.77 -13.33
CA GLN A 37 -2.37 7.74 -13.94
C GLN A 37 -1.23 8.14 -13.00
N TRP A 38 -0.07 8.48 -13.57
CA TRP A 38 1.05 9.02 -12.80
C TRP A 38 0.93 10.54 -12.64
N ALA A 39 1.29 11.03 -11.45
CA ALA A 39 1.63 12.41 -11.21
C ALA A 39 3.15 12.53 -11.01
N PHE A 40 3.73 13.58 -11.57
CA PHE A 40 5.18 13.78 -11.67
C PHE A 40 5.59 15.15 -11.19
N TYR A 41 6.74 15.19 -10.50
CA TYR A 41 7.44 16.41 -10.10
C TYR A 41 8.95 16.24 -10.32
N ALA A 42 9.60 17.30 -10.81
CA ALA A 42 11.07 17.36 -10.87
C ALA A 42 11.55 18.77 -10.48
N PRO A 43 12.39 18.88 -9.45
CA PRO A 43 12.84 20.20 -8.96
C PRO A 43 13.73 20.98 -9.93
N SER A 44 14.26 20.33 -10.95
CA SER A 44 15.04 20.97 -12.02
C SER A 44 14.20 21.68 -13.07
N LEU A 45 12.88 21.45 -13.11
CA LEU A 45 11.96 22.07 -14.04
C LEU A 45 11.30 23.31 -13.43
N SER A 46 11.20 24.39 -14.21
CA SER A 46 10.33 25.50 -13.85
C SER A 46 8.86 25.05 -13.86
N ALA A 47 7.96 25.80 -13.23
CA ALA A 47 6.54 25.46 -13.20
C ALA A 47 5.95 25.27 -14.62
N SER A 48 6.27 26.15 -15.56
CA SER A 48 5.80 26.04 -16.95
C SER A 48 6.43 24.85 -17.68
N ALA A 49 7.71 24.56 -17.45
CA ALA A 49 8.37 23.41 -18.05
C ALA A 49 7.83 22.09 -17.48
N LEU A 50 7.47 22.07 -16.20
CA LEU A 50 6.84 20.91 -15.55
C LEU A 50 5.48 20.59 -16.19
N VAL A 51 4.61 21.61 -16.35
CA VAL A 51 3.31 21.44 -17.00
C VAL A 51 3.48 20.95 -18.44
N ASN A 52 4.33 21.59 -19.23
CA ASN A 52 4.56 21.16 -20.61
C ASN A 52 5.08 19.73 -20.70
N TYR A 53 5.96 19.33 -19.79
CA TYR A 53 6.47 17.97 -19.74
C TYR A 53 5.39 16.96 -19.37
N THR A 54 4.63 17.22 -18.31
CA THR A 54 3.56 16.32 -17.87
C THR A 54 2.47 16.16 -18.93
N ASP A 55 2.04 17.25 -19.56
CA ASP A 55 1.07 17.23 -20.66
C ASP A 55 1.57 16.39 -21.84
N SER A 56 2.85 16.56 -22.22
CA SER A 56 3.44 15.81 -23.32
C SER A 56 3.53 14.30 -23.08
N LYS A 57 3.50 13.87 -21.81
CA LYS A 57 3.62 12.47 -21.39
C LYS A 57 2.29 11.86 -20.92
N GLY A 58 1.24 12.65 -20.81
CA GLY A 58 -0.03 12.23 -20.25
C GLY A 58 0.06 11.97 -18.73
N TYR A 59 0.91 12.70 -18.03
CA TYR A 59 0.99 12.69 -16.57
C TYR A 59 0.24 13.88 -15.99
N GLU A 60 -0.12 13.79 -14.71
CA GLU A 60 -0.53 14.95 -13.93
C GLU A 60 0.70 15.67 -13.33
N SER A 61 0.62 16.97 -13.15
CA SER A 61 1.62 17.71 -12.36
C SER A 61 1.43 17.39 -10.89
N LEU A 62 2.49 16.97 -10.20
CA LEU A 62 2.43 16.62 -8.79
C LEU A 62 2.71 17.85 -7.92
N ASP A 63 1.65 18.47 -7.41
CA ASP A 63 1.75 19.61 -6.50
C ASP A 63 1.70 19.18 -5.03
N GLY A 64 0.88 18.17 -4.70
CA GLY A 64 0.63 17.77 -3.34
C GLY A 64 0.58 16.26 -3.12
N VAL A 65 0.95 15.87 -1.90
CA VAL A 65 0.93 14.49 -1.42
C VAL A 65 0.09 14.44 -0.15
N ASN A 66 -0.87 13.51 -0.08
CA ASN A 66 -1.60 13.24 1.15
C ASN A 66 -0.75 12.35 2.06
N GLY A 67 -0.98 12.43 3.37
CA GLY A 67 -0.20 11.64 4.31
C GLY A 67 -0.33 10.12 4.15
N SER A 68 -1.44 9.64 3.53
CA SER A 68 -1.65 8.23 3.23
C SER A 68 -1.12 7.77 1.87
N ASP A 69 -0.55 8.70 1.07
CA ASP A 69 0.01 8.35 -0.22
C ASP A 69 1.42 7.78 -0.08
N GLY A 70 1.71 6.70 -0.79
CA GLY A 70 3.07 6.30 -1.11
C GLY A 70 3.59 7.13 -2.28
N ILE A 71 4.88 7.42 -2.26
CA ILE A 71 5.56 8.14 -3.36
C ILE A 71 6.88 7.48 -3.70
N TRP A 72 7.21 7.50 -4.98
CA TRP A 72 8.55 7.20 -5.45
C TRP A 72 9.39 8.47 -5.47
N VAL A 73 10.58 8.38 -4.90
CA VAL A 73 11.58 9.45 -4.97
C VAL A 73 12.83 8.90 -5.64
N ASN A 74 13.20 9.50 -6.78
CA ASN A 74 14.51 9.25 -7.37
C ASN A 74 15.52 10.24 -6.79
N ALA A 75 16.35 9.77 -5.88
CA ALA A 75 17.38 10.57 -5.24
C ALA A 75 18.66 10.60 -6.09
N ALA A 76 19.18 11.80 -6.36
CA ALA A 76 20.45 11.98 -7.05
C ALA A 76 21.63 11.56 -6.15
N ARG A 77 21.48 11.73 -4.83
CA ARG A 77 22.45 11.34 -3.82
C ARG A 77 21.75 11.01 -2.50
N SER A 78 22.45 10.32 -1.60
CA SER A 78 21.94 10.05 -0.26
C SER A 78 21.73 11.36 0.50
N HIS A 79 20.54 11.52 1.09
CA HIS A 79 20.17 12.65 1.93
C HIS A 79 19.02 12.28 2.83
N SER A 80 18.80 13.06 3.87
CA SER A 80 17.61 12.94 4.72
C SER A 80 16.61 14.01 4.37
N VAL A 81 15.31 13.66 4.43
CA VAL A 81 14.19 14.59 4.36
C VAL A 81 13.26 14.31 5.54
N THR A 82 12.87 15.37 6.24
CA THR A 82 11.87 15.27 7.32
C THR A 82 10.53 15.72 6.73
N LEU A 83 9.64 14.77 6.51
CA LEU A 83 8.29 15.04 6.03
C LEU A 83 7.40 15.50 7.19
N PRO A 84 6.32 16.24 6.91
CA PRO A 84 5.47 16.80 7.97
C PRO A 84 4.71 15.69 8.70
N PHE A 85 4.67 15.81 10.01
CA PHE A 85 3.92 14.92 10.87
C PHE A 85 3.32 15.72 12.05
N ASN A 86 2.01 15.71 12.20
CA ASN A 86 1.28 16.46 13.23
C ASN A 86 0.88 15.60 14.43
N GLY A 87 1.53 14.46 14.63
CA GLY A 87 1.25 13.54 15.74
C GLY A 87 0.12 12.54 15.47
N ALA A 88 -0.55 12.62 14.31
CA ALA A 88 -1.62 11.70 13.95
C ALA A 88 -1.25 10.86 12.73
N TYR A 89 -1.45 9.54 12.83
CA TYR A 89 -1.33 8.60 11.72
C TYR A 89 -2.68 8.35 11.07
N LYS A 90 -2.66 8.15 9.75
CA LYS A 90 -3.84 7.72 9.02
C LYS A 90 -3.82 6.19 8.94
N SER A 91 -4.85 5.58 9.49
CA SER A 91 -5.06 4.15 9.39
C SER A 91 -5.87 3.83 8.14
N VAL A 92 -5.40 2.89 7.35
CA VAL A 92 -6.19 2.30 6.25
C VAL A 92 -6.98 1.13 6.82
N ASN A 93 -8.10 1.43 7.47
CA ASN A 93 -8.91 0.41 8.13
C ASN A 93 -10.01 -0.19 7.24
N HIS A 94 -10.28 0.42 6.10
CA HIS A 94 -11.41 0.04 5.27
C HIS A 94 -11.00 -0.16 3.81
N ARG A 95 -11.51 -1.21 3.21
CA ARG A 95 -11.36 -1.44 1.76
C ARG A 95 -11.89 -0.26 0.92
N GLY A 96 -12.89 0.47 1.43
CA GLY A 96 -13.41 1.69 0.78
C GLY A 96 -12.41 2.84 0.68
N SER A 97 -11.26 2.77 1.35
CA SER A 97 -10.16 3.72 1.20
C SER A 97 -9.27 3.42 -0.02
N LEU A 98 -9.42 2.23 -0.62
CA LEU A 98 -8.65 1.78 -1.77
C LEU A 98 -9.58 1.55 -2.95
N VAL A 99 -9.11 1.86 -4.14
CA VAL A 99 -9.82 1.52 -5.38
C VAL A 99 -9.43 0.12 -5.86
N ASN A 100 -10.27 -0.49 -6.69
CA ASN A 100 -9.90 -1.74 -7.36
C ASN A 100 -8.67 -1.53 -8.25
N GLY A 101 -7.79 -2.52 -8.30
CA GLY A 101 -6.52 -2.42 -8.99
C GLY A 101 -5.39 -1.89 -8.11
N TRP A 102 -4.47 -1.16 -8.71
CA TRP A 102 -3.25 -0.72 -8.06
C TRP A 102 -3.44 0.57 -7.25
N ASN A 103 -2.97 0.53 -6.02
CA ASN A 103 -2.91 1.65 -5.10
C ASN A 103 -1.47 1.80 -4.58
N LEU A 104 -0.99 3.04 -4.52
CA LEU A 104 0.31 3.38 -3.95
C LEU A 104 0.07 4.14 -2.65
N VAL A 105 0.32 3.50 -1.52
CA VAL A 105 -0.13 3.96 -0.21
C VAL A 105 0.97 3.90 0.85
N ALA A 106 0.70 4.57 1.96
CA ALA A 106 1.48 4.48 3.17
C ALA A 106 0.54 4.42 4.39
N VAL A 107 0.93 3.66 5.40
CA VAL A 107 0.28 3.68 6.71
C VAL A 107 1.29 4.09 7.77
N GLY A 108 0.80 4.76 8.80
CA GLY A 108 1.66 5.28 9.85
C GLY A 108 1.72 4.39 11.09
N GLU A 109 1.00 3.28 11.09
CA GLU A 109 1.00 2.38 12.24
C GLU A 109 2.34 1.65 12.34
N THR A 110 2.91 1.64 13.53
CA THR A 110 4.17 0.96 13.80
C THR A 110 4.01 -0.54 13.66
N ASP A 111 5.01 -1.19 13.10
CA ASP A 111 5.17 -2.64 13.07
C ASP A 111 4.03 -3.44 12.43
N LEU A 112 3.24 -2.81 11.55
CA LEU A 112 2.18 -3.48 10.81
C LEU A 112 2.75 -4.49 9.82
N LEU A 113 2.34 -5.75 9.96
CA LEU A 113 2.68 -6.81 9.00
C LEU A 113 1.70 -6.82 7.81
N PRO A 114 2.11 -7.27 6.61
CA PRO A 114 1.21 -7.37 5.46
C PRO A 114 -0.05 -8.20 5.70
N VAL A 115 0.04 -9.28 6.46
CA VAL A 115 -1.13 -10.09 6.86
C VAL A 115 -2.10 -9.29 7.74
N GLN A 116 -1.58 -8.49 8.67
CA GLN A 116 -2.41 -7.63 9.51
C GLN A 116 -3.07 -6.53 8.69
N PHE A 117 -2.34 -5.93 7.74
CA PHE A 117 -2.90 -4.97 6.78
C PHE A 117 -4.06 -5.58 6.00
N ASN A 118 -3.86 -6.77 5.39
CA ASN A 118 -4.93 -7.48 4.68
C ASN A 118 -6.16 -7.72 5.57
N ASN A 119 -5.95 -8.17 6.80
CA ASN A 119 -7.04 -8.51 7.71
C ASN A 119 -7.84 -7.28 8.18
N ARG A 120 -7.18 -6.11 8.27
CA ARG A 120 -7.84 -4.83 8.62
C ARG A 120 -8.68 -4.24 7.50
N LEU A 121 -8.47 -4.68 6.25
CA LEU A 121 -9.27 -4.26 5.10
C LEU A 121 -10.59 -5.02 4.98
N THR A 122 -11.10 -5.62 6.05
CA THR A 122 -12.40 -6.30 6.06
C THR A 122 -13.50 -5.36 5.62
N GLN A 123 -14.42 -5.86 4.79
CA GLN A 123 -15.59 -5.09 4.38
C GLN A 123 -16.46 -4.81 5.60
N TYR A 124 -16.57 -3.55 5.94
CA TYR A 124 -17.49 -3.08 6.95
C TYR A 124 -18.87 -2.97 6.32
N THR A 125 -19.74 -3.93 6.58
CA THR A 125 -21.14 -3.90 6.14
C THR A 125 -22.11 -3.57 7.26
N GLY A 126 -21.65 -3.04 8.39
CA GLY A 126 -22.51 -2.73 9.54
C GLY A 126 -21.90 -1.73 10.52
N SER A 127 -22.77 -1.15 11.35
CA SER A 127 -22.48 -0.06 12.29
C SER A 127 -21.68 -0.47 13.55
N THR A 128 -21.18 -1.69 13.64
CA THR A 128 -20.36 -2.16 14.76
C THR A 128 -19.15 -2.93 14.26
N PRO A 129 -17.92 -2.58 14.72
CA PRO A 129 -16.74 -3.37 14.41
C PRO A 129 -16.94 -4.79 14.92
N PRO A 130 -16.56 -5.83 14.17
CA PRO A 130 -16.46 -7.14 14.75
C PRO A 130 -15.45 -7.09 15.88
N THR A 131 -15.89 -7.37 17.09
CA THR A 131 -14.99 -7.65 18.21
C THR A 131 -14.25 -8.92 17.82
N VAL A 132 -12.99 -8.78 17.43
CA VAL A 132 -12.12 -9.93 17.15
C VAL A 132 -11.83 -10.58 18.50
N GLY A 133 -12.72 -11.46 18.91
CA GLY A 133 -12.42 -12.43 19.96
C GLY A 133 -11.34 -13.36 19.41
N LEU A 134 -10.33 -13.64 20.22
CA LEU A 134 -9.20 -14.56 19.95
C LEU A 134 -9.62 -16.02 19.72
N ASP A 135 -10.90 -16.30 19.55
CA ASP A 135 -11.46 -17.64 19.59
C ASP A 135 -12.33 -17.93 18.36
N THR A 136 -11.70 -18.07 17.20
CA THR A 136 -12.40 -18.79 16.13
C THR A 136 -11.42 -19.39 15.16
N ILE A 137 -11.21 -20.68 15.31
CA ILE A 137 -10.55 -21.63 14.40
C ILE A 137 -11.27 -21.74 13.03
N ASN A 138 -12.21 -20.84 12.73
CA ASN A 138 -12.98 -20.81 11.48
C ASN A 138 -13.02 -19.42 10.86
N THR A 139 -11.91 -18.71 10.88
CA THR A 139 -11.77 -17.47 10.10
C THR A 139 -11.72 -17.85 8.64
N VAL A 140 -12.83 -17.58 7.94
CA VAL A 140 -12.84 -17.54 6.48
C VAL A 140 -11.76 -16.54 6.05
N TYR A 141 -10.67 -17.03 5.52
CA TYR A 141 -9.53 -16.26 5.09
C TYR A 141 -9.95 -15.41 3.89
N GLN A 142 -10.23 -14.14 4.13
CA GLN A 142 -10.58 -13.22 3.07
C GLN A 142 -9.31 -12.58 2.52
N ALA A 143 -9.02 -12.86 1.27
CA ALA A 143 -8.01 -12.11 0.53
C ALA A 143 -8.62 -10.76 0.13
N ASN A 144 -8.41 -9.72 0.94
CA ASN A 144 -8.87 -8.37 0.65
C ASN A 144 -7.97 -7.67 -0.37
N ILE A 145 -6.77 -8.16 -0.53
CA ILE A 145 -5.80 -7.73 -1.54
C ILE A 145 -5.32 -8.94 -2.32
N THR A 146 -4.91 -8.72 -3.57
CA THR A 146 -4.25 -9.76 -4.38
C THR A 146 -2.78 -9.87 -4.03
N SER A 147 -2.12 -8.71 -3.87
CA SER A 147 -0.70 -8.64 -3.53
C SER A 147 -0.33 -7.31 -2.90
N LEU A 148 0.79 -7.32 -2.16
CA LEU A 148 1.40 -6.16 -1.57
C LEU A 148 2.91 -6.20 -1.85
N TRP A 149 3.47 -5.01 -2.19
CA TRP A 149 4.86 -4.87 -2.59
C TRP A 149 5.50 -3.66 -1.91
N ALA A 150 6.67 -3.84 -1.31
CA ALA A 150 7.49 -2.76 -0.81
C ALA A 150 8.89 -2.82 -1.42
N TRP A 151 9.56 -1.68 -1.50
CA TRP A 151 10.88 -1.59 -2.12
C TRP A 151 11.99 -1.56 -1.08
N ASP A 152 13.03 -2.35 -1.29
CA ASP A 152 14.31 -2.24 -0.57
C ASP A 152 15.29 -1.45 -1.43
N ALA A 153 15.45 -0.16 -1.14
CA ALA A 153 16.35 0.70 -1.88
C ALA A 153 17.83 0.32 -1.71
N THR A 154 18.19 -0.36 -0.60
CA THR A 154 19.57 -0.76 -0.32
C THR A 154 20.00 -1.96 -1.15
N LYS A 155 19.08 -2.86 -1.44
CA LYS A 155 19.32 -4.09 -2.21
C LYS A 155 18.78 -3.99 -3.63
N SER A 156 18.07 -2.89 -3.98
CA SER A 156 17.33 -2.76 -5.24
C SER A 156 16.46 -3.98 -5.51
N ASN A 157 15.69 -4.40 -4.52
CA ASN A 157 14.87 -5.60 -4.56
C ASN A 157 13.46 -5.35 -4.01
N TRP A 158 12.51 -6.18 -4.40
CA TRP A 158 11.14 -6.12 -3.94
C TRP A 158 10.88 -7.04 -2.77
N PHE A 159 10.19 -6.54 -1.77
CA PHE A 159 9.43 -7.34 -0.82
C PHE A 159 8.07 -7.68 -1.43
N PHE A 160 7.63 -8.90 -1.26
CA PHE A 160 6.38 -9.39 -1.81
C PHE A 160 5.55 -10.12 -0.77
N TYR A 161 4.24 -9.89 -0.82
CA TYR A 161 3.23 -10.61 -0.04
C TYR A 161 1.97 -10.84 -0.88
N ALA A 162 1.39 -12.04 -0.76
CA ALA A 162 0.08 -12.38 -1.32
C ALA A 162 -0.68 -13.25 -0.32
N PRO A 163 -1.90 -12.84 0.12
CA PRO A 163 -2.67 -13.57 1.11
C PRO A 163 -2.95 -15.03 0.71
N SER A 164 -3.21 -15.29 -0.56
CA SER A 164 -3.47 -16.66 -1.06
C SER A 164 -2.28 -17.58 -0.87
N LEU A 165 -1.07 -17.09 -1.21
CA LEU A 165 0.16 -17.88 -1.06
C LEU A 165 0.54 -18.07 0.42
N ASP A 166 0.26 -17.07 1.25
CA ASP A 166 0.49 -17.14 2.70
C ASP A 166 -0.42 -18.18 3.35
N ARG A 167 -1.72 -18.14 3.03
CA ARG A 167 -2.70 -19.14 3.47
C ARG A 167 -2.28 -20.56 3.08
N ASP A 168 -1.83 -20.74 1.86
CA ASP A 168 -1.45 -22.05 1.31
C ASP A 168 -0.03 -22.45 1.70
N GLN A 169 0.66 -21.65 2.56
CA GLN A 169 2.03 -21.86 3.05
C GLN A 169 3.08 -21.96 1.94
N THR A 170 2.80 -21.38 0.78
CA THR A 170 3.68 -21.42 -0.40
C THR A 170 4.42 -20.10 -0.65
N LEU A 171 4.11 -19.06 0.12
CA LEU A 171 4.66 -17.71 -0.05
C LEU A 171 6.20 -17.70 -0.05
N LYS A 172 6.82 -18.36 0.92
CA LYS A 172 8.28 -18.41 1.04
C LYS A 172 8.93 -19.06 -0.18
N GLY A 173 8.41 -20.20 -0.63
CA GLY A 173 8.91 -20.88 -1.83
C GLY A 173 8.75 -20.02 -3.08
N TYR A 174 7.62 -19.33 -3.20
CA TYR A 174 7.35 -18.43 -4.31
C TYR A 174 8.34 -17.24 -4.33
N THR A 175 8.50 -16.53 -3.21
CA THR A 175 9.43 -15.40 -3.13
C THR A 175 10.86 -15.83 -3.46
N GLN A 176 11.32 -16.94 -2.93
CA GLN A 176 12.64 -17.51 -3.25
C GLN A 176 12.80 -17.83 -4.75
N SER A 177 11.80 -18.45 -5.36
CA SER A 177 11.85 -18.81 -6.79
C SER A 177 11.89 -17.61 -7.72
N LYS A 178 11.37 -16.44 -7.27
CA LYS A 178 11.33 -15.19 -8.03
C LYS A 178 12.44 -14.21 -7.65
N GLY A 179 13.25 -14.53 -6.64
CA GLY A 179 14.28 -13.62 -6.13
C GLY A 179 13.73 -12.44 -5.33
N TYR A 180 12.46 -12.50 -4.89
CA TYR A 180 11.88 -11.46 -4.02
C TYR A 180 12.25 -11.70 -2.57
N ALA A 181 12.25 -10.62 -1.80
CA ALA A 181 12.40 -10.69 -0.36
C ALA A 181 11.04 -11.03 0.30
N ASP A 182 11.08 -11.88 1.28
CA ASP A 182 9.95 -12.20 2.15
C ASP A 182 9.91 -11.24 3.35
N PHE A 183 8.74 -10.68 3.66
CA PHE A 183 8.60 -9.72 4.76
C PHE A 183 8.95 -10.34 6.12
N ALA A 184 8.44 -11.51 6.41
CA ALA A 184 8.64 -12.17 7.70
C ALA A 184 10.11 -12.57 7.92
N SER A 185 10.75 -13.19 6.90
CA SER A 185 12.15 -13.62 6.98
C SER A 185 13.13 -12.45 7.13
N ASN A 186 12.73 -11.22 6.79
CA ASN A 186 13.56 -10.03 6.89
C ASN A 186 13.11 -9.06 8.00
N ASN A 187 12.15 -9.43 8.84
CA ASN A 187 11.54 -8.59 9.86
C ASN A 187 11.07 -7.22 9.30
N LYS A 188 10.58 -7.23 8.05
CA LYS A 188 10.12 -6.01 7.37
C LYS A 188 8.66 -5.75 7.71
N THR A 189 8.37 -4.53 8.16
CA THR A 189 7.03 -4.05 8.47
C THR A 189 6.63 -2.89 7.56
N LEU A 190 5.35 -2.53 7.58
CA LEU A 190 4.75 -1.43 6.85
C LEU A 190 4.61 -0.18 7.76
N GLY A 191 5.63 0.10 8.53
CA GLY A 191 5.62 1.22 9.47
C GLY A 191 5.79 2.60 8.81
N PRO A 192 5.90 3.66 9.64
CA PRO A 192 6.16 5.01 9.17
C PRO A 192 7.40 5.07 8.27
N GLY A 193 7.33 5.88 7.22
CA GLY A 193 8.42 6.01 6.24
C GLY A 193 8.36 5.00 5.09
N VAL A 194 7.52 3.98 5.17
CA VAL A 194 7.39 2.94 4.13
C VAL A 194 6.20 3.24 3.23
N GLY A 195 6.49 3.45 1.93
CA GLY A 195 5.47 3.40 0.87
C GLY A 195 5.38 1.98 0.30
N TYR A 196 4.20 1.59 -0.17
CA TYR A 196 4.02 0.27 -0.76
C TYR A 196 2.86 0.23 -1.76
N TRP A 197 2.97 -0.68 -2.70
CA TRP A 197 1.93 -0.99 -3.65
C TRP A 197 0.96 -2.02 -3.08
N VAL A 198 -0.33 -1.79 -3.33
CA VAL A 198 -1.39 -2.75 -3.01
C VAL A 198 -2.24 -2.96 -4.24
N ASN A 199 -2.43 -4.22 -4.62
CA ASN A 199 -3.40 -4.59 -5.66
C ASN A 199 -4.67 -5.10 -5.00
N VAL A 200 -5.80 -4.44 -5.29
CA VAL A 200 -7.12 -4.78 -4.74
C VAL A 200 -7.95 -5.45 -5.83
N PRO A 201 -8.52 -6.64 -5.58
CA PRO A 201 -9.33 -7.33 -6.59
C PRO A 201 -10.63 -6.58 -6.89
N SER A 202 -11.09 -6.64 -8.12
CA SER A 202 -12.32 -5.99 -8.60
C SER A 202 -13.61 -6.62 -8.03
N THR A 203 -13.55 -7.87 -7.60
CA THR A 203 -14.68 -8.58 -6.99
C THR A 203 -14.40 -8.87 -5.53
N SER A 204 -15.35 -8.51 -4.65
CA SER A 204 -15.40 -9.09 -3.32
C SER A 204 -15.64 -10.59 -3.48
N TYR A 205 -14.73 -11.42 -2.96
CA TYR A 205 -14.98 -12.85 -2.91
C TYR A 205 -16.26 -13.09 -2.10
N ALA A 206 -17.27 -13.68 -2.75
CA ALA A 206 -18.47 -14.15 -2.08
C ALA A 206 -18.03 -15.17 -1.01
N VAL A 207 -18.50 -14.96 0.21
CA VAL A 207 -18.35 -15.95 1.28
C VAL A 207 -19.14 -17.17 0.80
N ASN A 208 -18.47 -18.29 0.52
CA ASN A 208 -19.15 -19.57 0.38
C ASN A 208 -19.71 -19.93 1.76
N THR A 209 -20.92 -19.55 2.02
CA THR A 209 -21.73 -20.15 3.07
C THR A 209 -22.03 -21.56 2.61
N SER A 210 -21.22 -22.53 3.05
CA SER A 210 -21.56 -23.93 2.93
C SER A 210 -22.91 -24.13 3.62
N ASN A 211 -23.94 -24.39 2.83
CA ASN A 211 -25.26 -24.83 3.32
C ASN A 211 -25.07 -26.08 4.19
N SER A 212 -25.19 -25.90 5.50
CA SER A 212 -25.48 -27.02 6.36
C SER A 212 -26.97 -27.38 6.16
N THR A 213 -27.25 -28.28 5.24
CA THR A 213 -28.55 -28.96 5.17
C THR A 213 -28.71 -29.75 6.44
N SER A 214 -29.46 -29.22 7.38
CA SER A 214 -30.02 -29.99 8.48
C SER A 214 -31.04 -30.99 7.93
N SER A 215 -30.67 -32.24 7.85
CA SER A 215 -31.58 -33.34 7.63
C SER A 215 -32.43 -33.52 8.90
N THR A 216 -33.67 -33.02 8.86
CA THR A 216 -34.70 -33.43 9.82
C THR A 216 -35.15 -34.83 9.47
N SER A 217 -34.72 -35.81 10.22
CA SER A 217 -35.31 -37.15 10.23
C SER A 217 -36.62 -37.10 10.97
N SER A 218 -37.74 -37.19 10.23
CA SER A 218 -39.03 -37.51 10.79
C SER A 218 -39.11 -39.01 11.05
N THR A 219 -39.22 -39.39 12.32
CA THR A 219 -39.64 -40.73 12.76
C THR A 219 -41.15 -40.72 12.90
N SER A 220 -41.79 -41.61 12.16
CA SER A 220 -43.16 -42.02 12.32
C SER A 220 -43.31 -42.99 13.48
#